data_b6e3d4f4b2d560359c5d1836e79f6572
#
_entry.id   b6e3d4f4b2d560359c5d1836e79f6572
#
_cell.length_a   1.000
_cell.length_b   1.000
_cell.length_c   1.000
_cell.angle_alpha   90.00
_cell.angle_beta   90.00
_cell.angle_gamma   90.00
#
_symmetry.space_group_name_H-M   'P 1'
#
loop_
_entity.id
_entity.type
_entity.pdbx_description
1 polymer ?
#
loop_
_entity_poly.entity_id
_entity_poly.type
_entity_poly.pdbx_seq_one_letter_code
_entity_poly.pdbx_strand_id
1 'polypeptide(L)'
;MKEKRMMMNRRTAIGKGAWLSLAALSAPQILALEKKSSGRFRIGTCDWSIRMRVSADSFRYGKRIGLEGIQYSFDAKGEGLDLRLRENRDAVRRVVKETGVGIASLGIGLLNKIPLATTDEADTLVEECLEAMVKLKEEAAELANRELAAKVSPWIVLLAFFGKADLNGSPERMATVIRKLRRFAPVAEKHGFILGLETLLNEADHRHILESVGSPAVKVYYDTANSARMGYDIYREIESLGVENICEVHIKESGDLLGQGPIDFTRVKGLLLKMDYRGWLIIEGSTPKKMDRTVSCERNAIFARGLFNS
;
A
#
# COMPACT_ATOMS: atom_id res chain seq x y z
N MET A 1 -8.99 20.05 -81.09
CA MET A 1 -9.39 18.67 -81.16
C MET A 1 -8.24 17.78 -80.74
N LYS A 2 -8.09 17.48 -79.48
CA LYS A 2 -7.20 16.42 -78.96
C LYS A 2 -7.60 16.17 -77.50
N GLU A 3 -8.28 15.07 -77.27
CA GLU A 3 -8.60 14.56 -75.90
C GLU A 3 -7.32 14.15 -75.19
N LYS A 4 -7.17 14.68 -74.00
CA LYS A 4 -6.15 14.19 -73.06
C LYS A 4 -6.79 13.16 -72.11
N ARG A 5 -6.41 11.89 -72.27
CA ARG A 5 -6.68 10.80 -71.37
C ARG A 5 -5.95 11.08 -70.03
N MET A 6 -6.72 11.15 -68.98
CA MET A 6 -6.22 11.26 -67.58
C MET A 6 -6.02 9.83 -67.01
N MET A 7 -4.78 9.41 -66.83
CA MET A 7 -4.42 8.17 -66.11
C MET A 7 -4.59 8.38 -64.62
N MET A 8 -5.53 7.67 -64.01
CA MET A 8 -5.78 7.65 -62.58
C MET A 8 -4.81 6.64 -61.91
N ASN A 9 -3.86 7.16 -61.15
CA ASN A 9 -2.89 6.39 -60.40
C ASN A 9 -3.53 5.93 -59.07
N ARG A 10 -3.81 4.63 -58.93
CA ARG A 10 -4.26 4.01 -57.70
C ARG A 10 -3.09 3.91 -56.73
N ARG A 11 -2.96 4.85 -55.82
CA ARG A 11 -2.12 4.68 -54.63
C ARG A 11 -2.95 3.98 -53.55
N THR A 12 -2.55 2.77 -53.25
CA THR A 12 -2.98 1.97 -52.12
C THR A 12 -2.84 2.74 -50.80
N ALA A 13 -3.97 3.04 -50.14
CA ALA A 13 -3.99 3.58 -48.80
C ALA A 13 -3.66 2.44 -47.82
N ILE A 14 -2.42 2.42 -47.33
CA ILE A 14 -2.06 1.59 -46.15
C ILE A 14 -2.70 2.24 -44.95
N GLY A 15 -3.65 1.52 -44.38
CA GLY A 15 -4.36 1.94 -43.16
C GLY A 15 -3.37 2.17 -42.01
N LYS A 16 -3.35 3.38 -41.48
CA LYS A 16 -2.69 3.67 -40.20
C LYS A 16 -3.50 2.95 -39.12
N GLY A 17 -3.01 1.79 -38.72
CA GLY A 17 -3.49 1.14 -37.49
C GLY A 17 -3.29 2.08 -36.33
N ALA A 18 -4.39 2.49 -35.72
CA ALA A 18 -4.38 3.25 -34.48
C ALA A 18 -3.78 2.34 -33.39
N TRP A 19 -2.53 2.61 -33.02
CA TRP A 19 -1.94 2.10 -31.80
C TRP A 19 -2.64 2.80 -30.65
N LEU A 20 -3.70 2.17 -30.12
CA LEU A 20 -4.23 2.52 -28.82
C LEU A 20 -3.13 2.22 -27.79
N SER A 21 -2.40 3.25 -27.39
CA SER A 21 -1.50 3.19 -26.24
C SER A 21 -2.37 2.80 -25.03
N LEU A 22 -2.20 1.58 -24.52
CA LEU A 22 -2.73 1.17 -23.23
C LEU A 22 -2.02 2.00 -22.15
N ALA A 23 -2.55 3.18 -21.88
CA ALA A 23 -2.12 3.96 -20.73
C ALA A 23 -2.41 3.13 -19.47
N ALA A 24 -1.38 2.80 -18.71
CA ALA A 24 -1.53 2.21 -17.39
C ALA A 24 -2.37 3.17 -16.54
N LEU A 25 -3.42 2.65 -15.90
CA LEU A 25 -4.31 3.45 -15.06
C LEU A 25 -3.50 4.12 -13.94
N SER A 26 -3.69 5.41 -13.76
CA SER A 26 -3.13 6.15 -12.61
C SER A 26 -3.86 5.77 -11.31
N ALA A 27 -3.25 6.03 -10.17
CA ALA A 27 -3.87 5.78 -8.86
C ALA A 27 -5.30 6.36 -8.74
N PRO A 28 -5.61 7.58 -9.24
CA PRO A 28 -6.98 8.09 -9.27
C PRO A 28 -7.94 7.30 -10.17
N GLN A 29 -7.44 6.68 -11.25
CA GLN A 29 -8.25 5.86 -12.14
C GLN A 29 -8.53 4.48 -11.56
N ILE A 30 -7.59 3.91 -10.81
CA ILE A 30 -7.79 2.68 -10.03
C ILE A 30 -8.84 2.93 -8.95
N LEU A 31 -8.74 4.03 -8.21
CA LEU A 31 -9.74 4.48 -7.23
C LEU A 31 -11.13 4.73 -7.87
N ALA A 32 -11.18 5.21 -9.12
CA ALA A 32 -12.43 5.43 -9.83
C ALA A 32 -13.11 4.14 -10.31
N LEU A 33 -12.33 3.09 -10.64
CA LEU A 33 -12.86 1.76 -10.95
C LEU A 33 -13.40 1.07 -9.69
N GLU A 34 -12.81 1.34 -8.53
CA GLU A 34 -13.25 0.85 -7.22
C GLU A 34 -14.54 1.53 -6.71
N LYS A 35 -14.91 2.70 -7.25
CA LYS A 35 -16.20 3.39 -6.95
C LYS A 35 -17.45 2.57 -7.23
N LYS A 36 -17.34 1.42 -7.87
CA LYS A 36 -18.46 0.48 -8.13
C LYS A 36 -18.61 -0.63 -7.09
N SER A 37 -17.70 -0.78 -6.14
CA SER A 37 -17.90 -1.69 -5.02
C SER A 37 -18.70 -0.96 -3.93
N SER A 38 -19.80 -1.56 -3.52
CA SER A 38 -20.65 -1.17 -2.38
C SER A 38 -19.82 -0.58 -1.25
N GLY A 39 -20.18 0.53 -0.62
CA GLY A 39 -19.53 1.32 0.45
C GLY A 39 -18.75 0.59 1.58
N ARG A 40 -18.15 -0.51 1.27
CA ARG A 40 -17.46 -1.49 2.08
C ARG A 40 -15.96 -1.26 2.04
N PHE A 41 -15.32 -1.21 3.20
CA PHE A 41 -13.86 -1.14 3.32
C PHE A 41 -13.21 -2.47 2.91
N ARG A 42 -12.05 -2.40 2.28
CA ARG A 42 -11.19 -3.56 2.03
C ARG A 42 -10.37 -3.86 3.27
N ILE A 43 -10.39 -5.10 3.73
CA ILE A 43 -9.69 -5.49 4.97
C ILE A 43 -8.60 -6.49 4.66
N GLY A 44 -7.39 -6.19 5.13
CA GLY A 44 -6.21 -7.03 5.02
C GLY A 44 -5.51 -7.22 6.36
N THR A 45 -4.37 -7.91 6.33
CA THR A 45 -3.45 -8.05 7.46
C THR A 45 -2.01 -8.06 7.00
N CYS A 46 -1.11 -7.70 7.91
CA CYS A 46 0.33 -7.80 7.69
C CYS A 46 0.79 -9.27 7.74
N ASP A 47 1.64 -9.69 6.83
CA ASP A 47 2.23 -11.04 6.83
C ASP A 47 3.12 -11.28 8.07
N TRP A 48 3.74 -10.22 8.61
CA TRP A 48 4.52 -10.30 9.86
C TRP A 48 3.65 -10.45 11.10
N SER A 49 2.44 -9.89 11.11
CA SER A 49 1.50 -10.05 12.22
C SER A 49 0.99 -11.46 12.36
N ILE A 50 0.82 -12.18 11.25
CA ILE A 50 0.42 -13.59 11.21
C ILE A 50 1.61 -14.57 11.19
N ARG A 51 2.85 -14.09 11.26
CA ARG A 51 4.11 -14.86 11.20
C ARG A 51 4.28 -15.73 9.94
N MET A 52 3.78 -15.23 8.83
CA MET A 52 3.88 -15.89 7.52
C MET A 52 4.54 -14.95 6.50
N ARG A 53 5.66 -14.32 6.93
CA ARG A 53 6.36 -13.32 6.11
C ARG A 53 6.85 -13.94 4.80
N VAL A 54 6.71 -13.16 3.74
CA VAL A 54 7.25 -13.47 2.41
C VAL A 54 6.86 -14.88 1.94
N SER A 55 5.62 -15.30 2.21
CA SER A 55 5.14 -16.66 1.98
C SER A 55 3.79 -16.72 1.29
N ALA A 56 3.59 -17.71 0.42
CA ALA A 56 2.30 -18.06 -0.16
C ALA A 56 1.23 -18.40 0.90
N ASP A 57 1.67 -18.90 2.05
CA ASP A 57 0.75 -19.30 3.12
C ASP A 57 0.06 -18.10 3.78
N SER A 58 0.63 -16.89 3.70
CA SER A 58 -0.04 -15.68 4.17
C SER A 58 -1.36 -15.44 3.42
N PHE A 59 -1.38 -15.64 2.10
CA PHE A 59 -2.57 -15.49 1.26
C PHE A 59 -3.61 -16.59 1.54
N ARG A 60 -3.18 -17.85 1.70
CA ARG A 60 -4.07 -18.97 2.06
C ARG A 60 -4.70 -18.77 3.44
N TYR A 61 -3.88 -18.30 4.39
CA TYR A 61 -4.38 -17.95 5.72
C TYR A 61 -5.36 -16.78 5.67
N GLY A 62 -5.04 -15.71 4.94
CA GLY A 62 -5.93 -14.56 4.73
C GLY A 62 -7.29 -15.00 4.19
N LYS A 63 -7.32 -15.89 3.16
CA LYS A 63 -8.57 -16.48 2.64
C LYS A 63 -9.33 -17.23 3.72
N ARG A 64 -8.64 -18.07 4.52
CA ARG A 64 -9.28 -18.86 5.57
C ARG A 64 -9.99 -18.00 6.61
N ILE A 65 -9.41 -16.86 6.99
CA ILE A 65 -10.00 -15.94 7.96
C ILE A 65 -10.87 -14.84 7.31
N GLY A 66 -11.09 -14.93 5.99
CA GLY A 66 -12.00 -14.06 5.24
C GLY A 66 -11.48 -12.65 4.97
N LEU A 67 -10.18 -12.47 4.82
CA LEU A 67 -9.55 -11.21 4.45
C LEU A 67 -9.37 -11.10 2.93
N GLU A 68 -9.25 -9.88 2.43
CA GLU A 68 -9.19 -9.55 1.01
C GLU A 68 -7.77 -9.26 0.53
N GLY A 69 -6.86 -8.91 1.45
CA GLY A 69 -5.48 -8.55 1.11
C GLY A 69 -4.46 -8.88 2.16
N ILE A 70 -3.22 -8.97 1.70
CA ILE A 70 -2.03 -9.10 2.54
C ILE A 70 -1.14 -7.89 2.30
N GLN A 71 -0.77 -7.19 3.37
CA GLN A 71 0.39 -6.31 3.34
C GLN A 71 1.63 -7.19 3.39
N TYR A 72 2.39 -7.16 2.30
CA TYR A 72 3.45 -8.12 2.05
C TYR A 72 4.82 -7.52 2.36
N SER A 73 5.63 -8.22 3.16
CA SER A 73 6.97 -7.77 3.52
C SER A 73 7.90 -7.69 2.31
N PHE A 74 8.63 -6.59 2.21
CA PHE A 74 9.74 -6.39 1.27
C PHE A 74 10.99 -6.03 2.06
N ASP A 75 11.62 -7.02 2.65
CA ASP A 75 12.76 -6.84 3.56
C ASP A 75 14.04 -7.48 3.01
N ALA A 76 14.54 -8.49 3.70
CA ALA A 76 15.81 -9.11 3.37
C ALA A 76 15.78 -9.83 2.03
N LYS A 77 16.82 -9.62 1.26
CA LYS A 77 17.03 -10.19 -0.06
C LYS A 77 17.20 -11.71 0.02
N GLY A 78 16.48 -12.43 -0.83
CA GLY A 78 16.57 -13.89 -0.93
C GLY A 78 15.79 -14.66 0.13
N GLU A 79 14.97 -14.00 0.98
CA GLU A 79 14.08 -14.67 1.92
C GLU A 79 12.75 -15.02 1.23
N GLY A 80 12.29 -16.27 1.43
CA GLY A 80 10.97 -16.72 0.97
C GLY A 80 10.67 -16.39 -0.49
N LEU A 81 9.48 -15.87 -0.76
CA LEU A 81 9.07 -15.41 -2.09
C LEU A 81 9.45 -13.92 -2.28
N ASP A 82 10.75 -13.62 -2.27
CA ASP A 82 11.31 -12.30 -2.53
C ASP A 82 10.86 -11.77 -3.90
N LEU A 83 10.10 -10.68 -3.92
CA LEU A 83 9.52 -10.10 -5.13
C LEU A 83 10.54 -9.47 -6.10
N ARG A 84 11.81 -9.38 -5.74
CA ARG A 84 12.88 -9.01 -6.68
C ARG A 84 13.02 -10.04 -7.79
N LEU A 85 12.73 -11.32 -7.49
CA LEU A 85 12.88 -12.45 -8.41
C LEU A 85 11.57 -12.71 -9.19
N ARG A 86 11.68 -12.90 -10.50
CA ARG A 86 10.52 -13.13 -11.37
C ARG A 86 9.75 -14.40 -11.00
N GLU A 87 10.45 -15.49 -10.75
CA GLU A 87 9.86 -16.77 -10.35
C GLU A 87 9.02 -16.65 -9.08
N ASN A 88 9.42 -15.78 -8.13
CA ASN A 88 8.68 -15.50 -6.91
C ASN A 88 7.45 -14.63 -7.17
N ARG A 89 7.56 -13.60 -8.04
CA ARG A 89 6.38 -12.83 -8.47
C ARG A 89 5.35 -13.72 -9.17
N ASP A 90 5.82 -14.69 -10.00
CA ASP A 90 4.97 -15.68 -10.63
C ASP A 90 4.32 -16.62 -9.59
N ALA A 91 5.05 -17.02 -8.53
CA ALA A 91 4.50 -17.82 -7.44
C ALA A 91 3.43 -17.06 -6.66
N VAL A 92 3.70 -15.78 -6.33
CA VAL A 92 2.71 -14.92 -5.65
C VAL A 92 1.48 -14.72 -6.54
N ARG A 93 1.64 -14.48 -7.84
CA ARG A 93 0.51 -14.37 -8.77
C ARG A 93 -0.34 -15.65 -8.80
N ARG A 94 0.29 -16.83 -8.76
CA ARG A 94 -0.45 -18.11 -8.71
C ARG A 94 -1.29 -18.22 -7.43
N VAL A 95 -0.72 -17.90 -6.26
CA VAL A 95 -1.48 -18.00 -5.00
C VAL A 95 -2.56 -16.93 -4.89
N VAL A 96 -2.35 -15.72 -5.40
CA VAL A 96 -3.40 -14.69 -5.50
C VAL A 96 -4.54 -15.18 -6.38
N LYS A 97 -4.26 -15.82 -7.53
CA LYS A 97 -5.27 -16.43 -8.38
C LYS A 97 -6.02 -17.57 -7.68
N GLU A 98 -5.31 -18.42 -6.93
CA GLU A 98 -5.86 -19.55 -6.16
C GLU A 98 -6.81 -19.07 -5.05
N THR A 99 -6.39 -18.04 -4.34
CA THR A 99 -7.06 -17.60 -3.11
C THR A 99 -8.08 -16.49 -3.33
N GLY A 100 -7.86 -15.65 -4.32
CA GLY A 100 -8.57 -14.39 -4.51
C GLY A 100 -8.13 -13.29 -3.56
N VAL A 101 -7.19 -13.54 -2.62
CA VAL A 101 -6.61 -12.55 -1.71
C VAL A 101 -5.50 -11.81 -2.45
N GLY A 102 -5.54 -10.47 -2.48
CA GLY A 102 -4.59 -9.64 -3.20
C GLY A 102 -3.38 -9.20 -2.35
N ILE A 103 -2.41 -8.56 -3.00
CA ILE A 103 -1.39 -7.77 -2.31
C ILE A 103 -2.01 -6.40 -2.02
N ALA A 104 -2.25 -6.08 -0.75
CA ALA A 104 -2.81 -4.78 -0.36
C ALA A 104 -1.76 -3.67 -0.55
N SER A 105 -0.60 -3.86 0.03
CA SER A 105 0.56 -2.98 -0.05
C SER A 105 1.85 -3.76 0.20
N LEU A 106 3.00 -3.15 -0.05
CA LEU A 106 4.29 -3.66 0.41
C LEU A 106 4.69 -2.98 1.71
N GLY A 107 5.55 -3.63 2.52
CA GLY A 107 6.07 -3.04 3.74
C GLY A 107 7.57 -3.28 3.89
N ILE A 108 8.34 -2.20 4.11
CA ILE A 108 9.79 -2.25 4.33
C ILE A 108 10.07 -2.06 5.83
N GLY A 109 9.80 -3.11 6.63
CA GLY A 109 10.05 -3.11 8.06
C GLY A 109 11.54 -3.12 8.43
N LEU A 110 12.40 -3.54 7.49
CA LEU A 110 13.86 -3.56 7.69
C LEU A 110 14.43 -2.15 7.89
N LEU A 111 13.74 -1.08 7.43
CA LEU A 111 14.13 0.31 7.67
C LEU A 111 14.24 0.65 9.16
N ASN A 112 13.58 -0.10 10.05
CA ASN A 112 13.74 0.04 11.50
C ASN A 112 15.15 -0.34 11.99
N LYS A 113 15.87 -1.18 11.23
CA LYS A 113 17.24 -1.63 11.55
C LYS A 113 18.30 -0.89 10.75
N ILE A 114 18.01 -0.58 9.49
CA ILE A 114 18.84 0.22 8.57
C ILE A 114 18.11 1.54 8.27
N PRO A 115 18.23 2.55 9.13
CA PRO A 115 17.39 3.74 9.06
C PRO A 115 17.64 4.57 7.79
N LEU A 116 16.56 4.96 7.11
CA LEU A 116 16.62 5.80 5.91
C LEU A 116 17.37 7.14 6.18
N ALA A 117 17.29 7.66 7.40
CA ALA A 117 17.95 8.89 7.77
C ALA A 117 19.49 8.79 7.87
N THR A 118 20.06 7.59 8.02
CA THR A 118 21.47 7.43 8.42
C THR A 118 22.27 6.45 7.58
N THR A 119 21.65 5.69 6.68
CA THR A 119 22.32 4.68 5.88
C THR A 119 21.97 4.79 4.39
N ASP A 120 22.95 4.56 3.50
CA ASP A 120 22.71 4.53 2.06
C ASP A 120 22.17 3.15 1.60
N GLU A 121 22.40 2.10 2.40
CA GLU A 121 21.79 0.78 2.18
C GLU A 121 20.26 0.86 2.19
N ALA A 122 19.69 1.74 3.03
CA ALA A 122 18.26 1.99 3.06
C ALA A 122 17.73 2.59 1.74
N ASP A 123 18.52 3.42 1.08
CA ASP A 123 18.18 4.00 -0.22
C ASP A 123 18.04 2.90 -1.26
N THR A 124 19.05 2.00 -1.35
CA THR A 124 19.04 0.85 -2.24
C THR A 124 17.82 -0.05 -2.00
N LEU A 125 17.46 -0.28 -0.74
CA LEU A 125 16.29 -1.09 -0.39
C LEU A 125 14.98 -0.46 -0.88
N VAL A 126 14.81 0.86 -0.75
CA VAL A 126 13.63 1.57 -1.27
C VAL A 126 13.62 1.54 -2.80
N GLU A 127 14.75 1.75 -3.46
CA GLU A 127 14.89 1.70 -4.92
C GLU A 127 14.56 0.31 -5.46
N GLU A 128 15.10 -0.76 -4.87
CA GLU A 128 14.78 -2.15 -5.24
C GLU A 128 13.29 -2.47 -5.06
N CYS A 129 12.65 -1.92 -4.01
CA CYS A 129 11.21 -2.09 -3.79
C CYS A 129 10.39 -1.40 -4.89
N LEU A 130 10.71 -0.16 -5.22
CA LEU A 130 10.06 0.56 -6.31
C LEU A 130 10.24 -0.15 -7.65
N GLU A 131 11.44 -0.68 -7.93
CA GLU A 131 11.72 -1.47 -9.13
C GLU A 131 10.86 -2.75 -9.17
N ALA A 132 10.74 -3.48 -8.06
CA ALA A 132 9.89 -4.66 -7.98
C ALA A 132 8.40 -4.30 -8.19
N MET A 133 7.93 -3.17 -7.66
CA MET A 133 6.58 -2.66 -7.91
C MET A 133 6.35 -2.31 -9.39
N VAL A 134 7.34 -1.72 -10.06
CA VAL A 134 7.27 -1.47 -11.52
C VAL A 134 7.10 -2.78 -12.27
N LYS A 135 7.94 -3.80 -11.98
CA LYS A 135 7.84 -5.13 -12.61
C LYS A 135 6.50 -5.80 -12.36
N LEU A 136 5.98 -5.76 -11.13
CA LEU A 136 4.64 -6.27 -10.81
C LEU A 136 3.55 -5.58 -11.61
N LYS A 137 3.64 -4.25 -11.77
CA LYS A 137 2.67 -3.46 -12.55
C LYS A 137 2.73 -3.80 -14.04
N GLU A 138 3.93 -3.92 -14.62
CA GLU A 138 4.16 -4.30 -16.02
C GLU A 138 3.62 -5.70 -16.30
N GLU A 139 3.98 -6.68 -15.47
CA GLU A 139 3.48 -8.06 -15.57
C GLU A 139 1.95 -8.15 -15.39
N ALA A 140 1.38 -7.33 -14.50
CA ALA A 140 -0.07 -7.24 -14.31
C ALA A 140 -0.79 -6.66 -15.53
N ALA A 141 -0.17 -5.70 -16.24
CA ALA A 141 -0.75 -5.08 -17.44
C ALA A 141 -0.94 -6.09 -18.59
N GLU A 142 -0.13 -7.15 -18.64
CA GLU A 142 -0.22 -8.23 -19.62
C GLU A 142 -1.39 -9.21 -19.34
N LEU A 143 -1.96 -9.19 -18.13
CA LEU A 143 -3.01 -10.12 -17.74
C LEU A 143 -4.36 -9.71 -18.37
N ALA A 144 -5.04 -10.68 -19.01
CA ALA A 144 -6.39 -10.48 -19.54
C ALA A 144 -7.42 -10.29 -18.41
N ASN A 145 -7.21 -10.93 -17.26
CA ASN A 145 -8.08 -10.78 -16.09
C ASN A 145 -7.72 -9.53 -15.31
N ARG A 146 -8.54 -8.48 -15.45
CA ARG A 146 -8.31 -7.16 -14.82
C ARG A 146 -8.44 -7.18 -13.29
N GLU A 147 -9.29 -8.04 -12.73
CA GLU A 147 -9.40 -8.21 -11.28
C GLU A 147 -8.13 -8.82 -10.71
N LEU A 148 -7.60 -9.87 -11.34
CA LEU A 148 -6.33 -10.46 -10.94
C LEU A 148 -5.18 -9.45 -11.09
N ALA A 149 -5.16 -8.69 -12.19
CA ALA A 149 -4.15 -7.65 -12.42
C ALA A 149 -4.13 -6.62 -11.28
N ALA A 150 -5.29 -6.14 -10.84
CA ALA A 150 -5.40 -5.21 -9.71
C ALA A 150 -4.93 -5.84 -8.39
N LYS A 151 -5.19 -7.14 -8.17
CA LYS A 151 -4.81 -7.86 -6.95
C LYS A 151 -3.32 -8.16 -6.83
N VAL A 152 -2.58 -8.19 -7.93
CA VAL A 152 -1.13 -8.50 -7.94
C VAL A 152 -0.25 -7.27 -8.15
N SER A 153 -0.82 -6.10 -8.32
CA SER A 153 -0.10 -4.84 -8.54
C SER A 153 -0.36 -3.85 -7.42
N PRO A 154 0.33 -3.98 -6.27
CA PRO A 154 0.21 -3.01 -5.18
C PRO A 154 0.74 -1.65 -5.64
N TRP A 155 0.13 -0.59 -5.12
CA TRP A 155 0.51 0.79 -5.45
C TRP A 155 0.97 1.60 -4.24
N ILE A 156 0.99 0.97 -3.04
CA ILE A 156 1.48 1.58 -1.80
C ILE A 156 2.67 0.75 -1.29
N VAL A 157 3.72 1.43 -0.82
CA VAL A 157 4.76 0.86 0.00
C VAL A 157 4.88 1.61 1.32
N LEU A 158 4.80 0.87 2.43
CA LEU A 158 5.03 1.38 3.77
C LEU A 158 6.53 1.49 4.02
N LEU A 159 6.97 2.68 4.43
CA LEU A 159 8.29 2.97 4.96
C LEU A 159 8.20 3.10 6.49
N ALA A 160 8.83 2.19 7.22
CA ALA A 160 8.74 2.12 8.68
C ALA A 160 9.80 2.98 9.37
N PHE A 161 9.39 3.77 10.37
CA PHE A 161 10.26 4.69 11.12
C PHE A 161 10.14 4.49 12.64
N PHE A 162 10.62 3.35 13.14
CA PHE A 162 10.58 3.02 14.57
C PHE A 162 11.94 2.67 15.13
N GLY A 163 12.09 2.75 16.44
CA GLY A 163 13.32 2.39 17.15
C GLY A 163 14.52 3.21 16.67
N LYS A 164 15.50 2.58 16.01
CA LYS A 164 16.68 3.30 15.49
C LYS A 164 16.33 4.29 14.37
N ALA A 165 15.21 4.05 13.66
CA ALA A 165 14.75 4.88 12.56
C ALA A 165 13.78 5.98 13.00
N ASP A 166 13.41 6.04 14.27
CA ASP A 166 12.45 7.01 14.79
C ASP A 166 12.88 8.44 14.47
N LEU A 167 11.92 9.22 13.97
CA LEU A 167 12.09 10.62 13.58
C LEU A 167 11.68 11.59 14.68
N ASN A 168 10.95 11.10 15.68
CA ASN A 168 10.42 11.93 16.75
C ASN A 168 11.56 12.60 17.54
N GLY A 169 11.45 13.92 17.72
CA GLY A 169 12.47 14.71 18.41
C GLY A 169 13.81 14.86 17.67
N SER A 170 13.88 14.51 16.37
CA SER A 170 15.11 14.60 15.58
C SER A 170 14.92 15.38 14.27
N PRO A 171 14.96 16.72 14.29
CA PRO A 171 14.83 17.56 13.10
C PRO A 171 15.85 17.23 12.00
N GLU A 172 17.07 16.84 12.37
CA GLU A 172 18.13 16.48 11.42
C GLU A 172 17.79 15.20 10.63
N ARG A 173 17.27 14.16 11.32
CA ARG A 173 16.81 12.93 10.66
C ARG A 173 15.64 13.22 9.76
N MET A 174 14.68 14.02 10.23
CA MET A 174 13.53 14.44 9.45
C MET A 174 13.96 15.18 8.16
N ALA A 175 14.86 16.15 8.27
CA ALA A 175 15.40 16.86 7.12
C ALA A 175 16.11 15.92 6.13
N THR A 176 16.83 14.92 6.62
CA THR A 176 17.49 13.91 5.78
C THR A 176 16.46 13.04 5.06
N VAL A 177 15.43 12.57 5.76
CA VAL A 177 14.34 11.77 5.17
C VAL A 177 13.60 12.59 4.10
N ILE A 178 13.30 13.86 4.36
CA ILE A 178 12.69 14.77 3.37
C ILE A 178 13.53 14.84 2.08
N ARG A 179 14.85 15.01 2.20
CA ARG A 179 15.73 15.04 1.00
C ARG A 179 15.70 13.72 0.23
N LYS A 180 15.71 12.58 0.93
CA LYS A 180 15.67 11.25 0.30
C LYS A 180 14.30 10.98 -0.34
N LEU A 181 13.21 11.35 0.32
CA LEU A 181 11.86 11.24 -0.25
C LEU A 181 11.71 12.06 -1.55
N ARG A 182 12.26 13.28 -1.60
CA ARG A 182 12.31 14.08 -2.84
C ARG A 182 13.03 13.39 -3.99
N ARG A 183 13.97 12.50 -3.70
CA ARG A 183 14.68 11.70 -4.71
C ARG A 183 13.83 10.53 -5.20
N PHE A 184 13.06 9.87 -4.33
CA PHE A 184 12.21 8.73 -4.68
C PHE A 184 10.87 9.14 -5.29
N ALA A 185 10.32 10.27 -4.88
CA ALA A 185 8.99 10.75 -5.26
C ALA A 185 8.78 10.80 -6.77
N PRO A 186 9.71 11.28 -7.63
CA PRO A 186 9.51 11.32 -9.08
C PRO A 186 9.29 9.93 -9.70
N VAL A 187 9.94 8.89 -9.19
CA VAL A 187 9.73 7.51 -9.65
C VAL A 187 8.35 7.03 -9.21
N ALA A 188 7.97 7.29 -7.96
CA ALA A 188 6.65 6.94 -7.44
C ALA A 188 5.54 7.65 -8.23
N GLU A 189 5.64 8.95 -8.48
CA GLU A 189 4.68 9.74 -9.28
C GLU A 189 4.53 9.19 -10.69
N LYS A 190 5.66 8.95 -11.39
CA LYS A 190 5.66 8.42 -12.75
C LYS A 190 4.88 7.12 -12.88
N HIS A 191 4.97 6.26 -11.87
CA HIS A 191 4.32 4.95 -11.89
C HIS A 191 3.00 4.90 -11.11
N GLY A 192 2.58 6.01 -10.47
CA GLY A 192 1.37 6.09 -9.65
C GLY A 192 1.49 5.31 -8.34
N PHE A 193 2.68 5.23 -7.77
CA PHE A 193 2.93 4.62 -6.47
C PHE A 193 2.86 5.65 -5.34
N ILE A 194 2.67 5.17 -4.12
CA ILE A 194 2.68 5.98 -2.90
C ILE A 194 3.72 5.44 -1.93
N LEU A 195 4.55 6.35 -1.43
CA LEU A 195 5.47 6.14 -0.31
C LEU A 195 4.71 6.49 0.97
N GLY A 196 4.25 5.50 1.69
CA GLY A 196 3.49 5.65 2.94
C GLY A 196 4.40 5.71 4.15
N LEU A 197 4.37 6.79 4.91
CA LEU A 197 5.22 6.98 6.09
C LEU A 197 4.50 6.46 7.34
N GLU A 198 4.99 5.39 7.94
CA GLU A 198 4.53 4.90 9.23
C GLU A 198 5.52 5.29 10.32
N THR A 199 5.08 6.15 11.25
CA THR A 199 5.96 6.83 12.22
C THR A 199 5.32 6.92 13.62
N LEU A 200 6.05 7.53 14.56
CA LEU A 200 5.53 8.00 15.85
C LEU A 200 5.32 9.53 15.90
N LEU A 201 5.30 10.19 14.76
CA LEU A 201 5.10 11.63 14.65
C LEU A 201 3.64 12.02 14.85
N ASN A 202 3.42 13.22 15.34
CA ASN A 202 2.09 13.83 15.38
C ASN A 202 1.67 14.38 14.00
N GLU A 203 0.43 14.85 13.91
CA GLU A 203 -0.14 15.41 12.68
C GLU A 203 0.66 16.59 12.12
N ALA A 204 1.15 17.50 12.98
CA ALA A 204 1.88 18.68 12.54
C ALA A 204 3.25 18.32 11.91
N ASP A 205 3.97 17.36 12.50
CA ASP A 205 5.23 16.87 11.96
C ASP A 205 5.03 16.10 10.66
N HIS A 206 3.96 15.31 10.56
CA HIS A 206 3.58 14.67 9.29
C HIS A 206 3.34 15.72 8.20
N ARG A 207 2.53 16.76 8.47
CA ARG A 207 2.30 17.85 7.51
C ARG A 207 3.59 18.53 7.09
N HIS A 208 4.46 18.81 8.07
CA HIS A 208 5.77 19.39 7.77
C HIS A 208 6.56 18.55 6.76
N ILE A 209 6.59 17.22 6.91
CA ILE A 209 7.26 16.34 5.94
C ILE A 209 6.57 16.40 4.59
N LEU A 210 5.24 16.23 4.54
CA LEU A 210 4.48 16.18 3.29
C LEU A 210 4.65 17.48 2.49
N GLU A 211 4.47 18.63 3.14
CA GLU A 211 4.62 19.96 2.53
C GLU A 211 6.07 20.22 2.09
N SER A 212 7.05 19.84 2.93
CA SER A 212 8.46 19.97 2.59
C SER A 212 8.87 19.09 1.42
N VAL A 213 8.34 17.88 1.29
CA VAL A 213 8.61 17.04 0.12
C VAL A 213 7.91 17.61 -1.11
N GLY A 214 6.67 18.07 -0.98
CA GLY A 214 5.89 18.72 -2.03
C GLY A 214 5.45 17.75 -3.14
N SER A 215 5.27 16.45 -2.82
CA SER A 215 4.88 15.42 -3.78
C SER A 215 3.60 14.71 -3.35
N PRO A 216 2.62 14.53 -4.23
CA PRO A 216 1.41 13.76 -3.93
C PRO A 216 1.68 12.26 -3.77
N ALA A 217 2.86 11.78 -4.15
CA ALA A 217 3.28 10.39 -4.00
C ALA A 217 3.79 10.06 -2.59
N VAL A 218 3.89 11.04 -1.67
CA VAL A 218 4.28 10.82 -0.29
C VAL A 218 3.08 11.09 0.61
N LYS A 219 2.70 10.10 1.42
CA LYS A 219 1.52 10.18 2.30
C LYS A 219 1.78 9.52 3.64
N VAL A 220 0.89 9.73 4.59
CA VAL A 220 0.91 9.07 5.89
C VAL A 220 0.31 7.68 5.76
N TYR A 221 1.02 6.68 6.26
CA TYR A 221 0.49 5.36 6.57
C TYR A 221 0.08 5.40 8.04
N TYR A 222 -1.20 5.60 8.31
CA TYR A 222 -1.68 5.93 9.64
C TYR A 222 -1.87 4.68 10.51
N ASP A 223 -1.28 4.62 11.71
CA ASP A 223 -1.47 3.54 12.68
C ASP A 223 -2.19 4.07 13.93
N THR A 224 -3.37 3.54 14.19
CA THR A 224 -4.24 3.98 15.29
C THR A 224 -3.62 3.79 16.67
N ALA A 225 -2.92 2.66 16.90
CA ALA A 225 -2.32 2.40 18.21
C ALA A 225 -0.99 3.12 18.41
N ASN A 226 -0.21 3.35 17.35
CA ASN A 226 1.04 4.09 17.46
C ASN A 226 0.77 5.53 17.89
N SER A 227 -0.18 6.23 17.26
CA SER A 227 -0.59 7.58 17.62
C SER A 227 -1.25 7.61 19.02
N ALA A 228 -2.14 6.68 19.33
CA ALA A 228 -2.79 6.61 20.65
C ALA A 228 -1.76 6.39 21.78
N ARG A 229 -0.74 5.54 21.55
CA ARG A 229 0.33 5.28 22.52
C ARG A 229 1.22 6.50 22.77
N MET A 230 1.36 7.37 21.76
CA MET A 230 2.05 8.65 21.91
C MET A 230 1.22 9.70 22.64
N GLY A 231 -0.03 9.39 22.98
CA GLY A 231 -0.95 10.31 23.66
C GLY A 231 -1.64 11.30 22.71
N TYR A 232 -1.61 11.06 21.40
CA TYR A 232 -2.27 11.93 20.43
C TYR A 232 -3.77 11.63 20.35
N ASP A 233 -4.58 12.65 20.03
CA ASP A 233 -5.99 12.47 19.71
C ASP A 233 -6.12 11.92 18.27
N ILE A 234 -6.19 10.59 18.17
CA ILE A 234 -6.25 9.89 16.89
C ILE A 234 -7.44 10.33 16.02
N TYR A 235 -8.55 10.71 16.65
CA TYR A 235 -9.75 11.11 15.91
C TYR A 235 -9.56 12.48 15.27
N ARG A 236 -8.95 13.40 16.00
CA ARG A 236 -8.60 14.72 15.49
C ARG A 236 -7.51 14.60 14.40
N GLU A 237 -6.50 13.75 14.60
CA GLU A 237 -5.44 13.55 13.61
C GLU A 237 -5.99 12.99 12.31
N ILE A 238 -6.83 11.93 12.36
CA ILE A 238 -7.47 11.35 11.16
C ILE A 238 -8.30 12.41 10.42
N GLU A 239 -9.12 13.18 11.15
CA GLU A 239 -9.95 14.23 10.54
C GLU A 239 -9.09 15.35 9.94
N SER A 240 -8.05 15.78 10.66
CA SER A 240 -7.16 16.86 10.22
C SER A 240 -6.29 16.46 9.03
N LEU A 241 -5.66 15.28 9.05
CA LEU A 241 -4.87 14.78 7.91
C LEU A 241 -5.72 14.67 6.66
N GLY A 242 -6.94 14.15 6.78
CA GLY A 242 -7.85 13.97 5.65
C GLY A 242 -7.44 12.84 4.70
N VAL A 243 -8.34 12.48 3.79
CA VAL A 243 -8.13 11.39 2.82
C VAL A 243 -7.01 11.68 1.82
N GLU A 244 -6.74 12.96 1.58
CA GLU A 244 -5.68 13.39 0.66
C GLU A 244 -4.28 13.08 1.17
N ASN A 245 -4.10 13.02 2.50
CA ASN A 245 -2.81 12.78 3.15
C ASN A 245 -2.65 11.38 3.72
N ILE A 246 -3.73 10.60 3.91
CA ILE A 246 -3.68 9.22 4.41
C ILE A 246 -3.77 8.25 3.23
N CYS A 247 -2.76 7.39 3.05
CA CYS A 247 -2.77 6.38 1.99
C CYS A 247 -3.37 5.05 2.44
N GLU A 248 -3.10 4.63 3.66
CA GLU A 248 -3.54 3.36 4.23
C GLU A 248 -3.62 3.45 5.75
N VAL A 249 -4.42 2.60 6.39
CA VAL A 249 -4.63 2.64 7.84
C VAL A 249 -4.32 1.28 8.46
N HIS A 250 -3.36 1.25 9.39
CA HIS A 250 -3.25 0.16 10.34
C HIS A 250 -4.32 0.31 11.43
N ILE A 251 -5.27 -0.62 11.45
CA ILE A 251 -6.19 -0.77 12.57
C ILE A 251 -5.54 -1.69 13.61
N LYS A 252 -5.23 -1.13 14.77
CA LYS A 252 -4.39 -1.77 15.78
C LYS A 252 -4.78 -1.33 17.18
N GLU A 253 -4.67 -2.24 18.15
CA GLU A 253 -4.72 -2.00 19.58
C GLU A 253 -3.37 -2.28 20.25
N SER A 254 -3.08 -1.61 21.35
CA SER A 254 -1.84 -1.80 22.10
C SER A 254 -1.94 -2.93 23.12
N GLY A 255 -1.87 -4.18 22.64
CA GLY A 255 -1.83 -5.37 23.50
C GLY A 255 -3.20 -5.99 23.80
N ASP A 256 -4.27 -5.46 23.23
CA ASP A 256 -5.63 -6.00 23.30
C ASP A 256 -6.09 -6.48 21.93
N LEU A 257 -7.19 -7.22 21.86
CA LEU A 257 -7.89 -7.48 20.61
C LEU A 257 -8.57 -6.19 20.13
N LEU A 258 -8.75 -6.07 18.82
CA LEU A 258 -9.50 -4.98 18.23
C LEU A 258 -10.90 -4.86 18.88
N GLY A 259 -11.24 -3.64 19.29
CA GLY A 259 -12.49 -3.33 19.98
C GLY A 259 -12.56 -3.78 21.44
N GLN A 260 -11.47 -4.29 22.03
CA GLN A 260 -11.39 -4.63 23.46
C GLN A 260 -10.41 -3.72 24.22
N GLY A 261 -9.71 -2.85 23.53
CA GLY A 261 -8.85 -1.82 24.08
C GLY A 261 -9.51 -0.44 24.11
N PRO A 262 -8.72 0.63 24.34
CA PRO A 262 -9.25 1.99 24.52
C PRO A 262 -9.68 2.67 23.22
N ILE A 263 -9.36 2.12 22.03
CA ILE A 263 -9.67 2.78 20.75
C ILE A 263 -11.13 2.52 20.37
N ASP A 264 -11.91 3.59 20.20
CA ASP A 264 -13.26 3.50 19.65
C ASP A 264 -13.22 3.38 18.11
N PHE A 265 -13.16 2.15 17.62
CA PHE A 265 -13.17 1.88 16.18
C PHE A 265 -14.51 2.23 15.51
N THR A 266 -15.61 2.37 16.25
CA THR A 266 -16.87 2.86 15.68
C THR A 266 -16.73 4.33 15.28
N ARG A 267 -16.06 5.12 16.13
CA ARG A 267 -15.74 6.51 15.83
C ARG A 267 -14.73 6.61 14.68
N VAL A 268 -13.69 5.75 14.64
CA VAL A 268 -12.75 5.66 13.52
C VAL A 268 -13.50 5.37 12.21
N LYS A 269 -14.39 4.36 12.19
CA LYS A 269 -15.23 4.05 11.01
C LYS A 269 -16.02 5.28 10.57
N GLY A 270 -16.68 5.98 11.51
CA GLY A 270 -17.48 7.18 11.21
C GLY A 270 -16.67 8.28 10.52
N LEU A 271 -15.42 8.52 10.98
CA LEU A 271 -14.51 9.50 10.37
C LEU A 271 -14.07 9.06 8.96
N LEU A 272 -13.68 7.81 8.78
CA LEU A 272 -13.28 7.28 7.48
C LEU A 272 -14.42 7.36 6.46
N LEU A 273 -15.66 7.06 6.87
CA LEU A 273 -16.85 7.23 6.02
C LEU A 273 -17.10 8.71 5.68
N LYS A 274 -17.00 9.61 6.66
CA LYS A 274 -17.17 11.07 6.47
C LYS A 274 -16.18 11.62 5.43
N MET A 275 -14.95 11.07 5.40
CA MET A 275 -13.90 11.49 4.47
C MET A 275 -13.98 10.80 3.10
N ASP A 276 -14.96 9.90 2.87
CA ASP A 276 -15.02 9.03 1.68
C ASP A 276 -13.74 8.21 1.47
N TYR A 277 -13.12 7.74 2.58
CA TYR A 277 -11.91 6.93 2.51
C TYR A 277 -12.19 5.59 1.82
N ARG A 278 -11.35 5.22 0.84
CA ARG A 278 -11.50 4.02 0.00
C ARG A 278 -10.27 3.11 0.03
N GLY A 279 -9.31 3.42 0.89
CA GLY A 279 -8.08 2.63 1.05
C GLY A 279 -8.31 1.32 1.81
N TRP A 280 -7.21 0.64 2.07
CA TRP A 280 -7.21 -0.57 2.88
C TRP A 280 -7.23 -0.27 4.38
N LEU A 281 -7.88 -1.14 5.12
CA LEU A 281 -7.74 -1.26 6.58
C LEU A 281 -6.93 -2.51 6.87
N ILE A 282 -5.73 -2.35 7.36
CA ILE A 282 -4.80 -3.46 7.59
C ILE A 282 -4.72 -3.76 9.08
N ILE A 283 -5.06 -4.99 9.44
CA ILE A 283 -4.93 -5.47 10.82
C ILE A 283 -3.45 -5.68 11.13
N GLU A 284 -2.92 -4.94 12.12
CA GLU A 284 -1.57 -5.14 12.60
C GLU A 284 -1.51 -5.46 14.09
N GLY A 285 -0.81 -6.52 14.47
CA GLY A 285 -0.58 -6.88 15.86
C GLY A 285 -1.85 -7.26 16.63
N SER A 286 -2.15 -6.50 17.69
CA SER A 286 -3.35 -6.68 18.53
C SER A 286 -3.49 -8.09 19.09
N THR A 287 -2.40 -8.57 19.73
CA THR A 287 -2.35 -9.90 20.33
C THR A 287 -2.15 -9.79 21.83
N PRO A 288 -3.15 -10.11 22.66
CA PRO A 288 -3.01 -10.16 24.11
C PRO A 288 -1.93 -11.15 24.54
N LYS A 289 -1.14 -10.80 25.57
CA LYS A 289 0.06 -11.57 26.00
C LYS A 289 -0.20 -13.05 26.27
N LYS A 290 -1.39 -13.43 26.71
CA LYS A 290 -1.76 -14.80 27.08
C LYS A 290 -2.60 -15.52 26.03
N MET A 291 -2.85 -14.90 24.89
CA MET A 291 -3.68 -15.46 23.83
C MET A 291 -2.82 -16.03 22.71
N ASP A 292 -3.23 -17.16 22.17
CA ASP A 292 -2.64 -17.70 20.96
C ASP A 292 -2.78 -16.71 19.80
N ARG A 293 -1.73 -16.55 19.01
CA ARG A 293 -1.68 -15.57 17.92
C ARG A 293 -2.70 -15.88 16.82
N THR A 294 -2.88 -17.15 16.48
CA THR A 294 -3.85 -17.58 15.46
C THR A 294 -5.27 -17.20 15.89
N VAL A 295 -5.61 -17.51 17.16
CA VAL A 295 -6.90 -17.13 17.75
C VAL A 295 -7.08 -15.61 17.76
N SER A 296 -6.03 -14.85 18.08
CA SER A 296 -6.07 -13.38 18.06
C SER A 296 -6.33 -12.85 16.65
N CYS A 297 -5.62 -13.36 15.64
CA CYS A 297 -5.79 -12.94 14.24
C CYS A 297 -7.20 -13.26 13.73
N GLU A 298 -7.74 -14.43 14.03
CA GLU A 298 -9.09 -14.82 13.65
C GLU A 298 -10.16 -13.91 14.31
N ARG A 299 -10.02 -13.62 15.61
CA ARG A 299 -10.94 -12.70 16.33
C ARG A 299 -10.86 -11.28 15.78
N ASN A 300 -9.66 -10.77 15.54
CA ASN A 300 -9.47 -9.45 14.95
C ASN A 300 -10.06 -9.36 13.54
N ALA A 301 -9.93 -10.40 12.72
CA ALA A 301 -10.53 -10.45 11.40
C ALA A 301 -12.07 -10.48 11.46
N ILE A 302 -12.65 -11.23 12.40
CA ILE A 302 -14.10 -11.25 12.64
C ILE A 302 -14.59 -9.86 13.05
N PHE A 303 -13.92 -9.23 14.03
CA PHE A 303 -14.26 -7.88 14.50
C PHE A 303 -14.20 -6.86 13.36
N ALA A 304 -13.07 -6.81 12.64
CA ALA A 304 -12.87 -5.84 11.58
C ALA A 304 -13.93 -5.98 10.49
N ARG A 305 -14.20 -7.20 10.01
CA ARG A 305 -15.26 -7.44 9.01
C ARG A 305 -16.64 -7.11 9.54
N GLY A 306 -16.94 -7.48 10.78
CA GLY A 306 -18.23 -7.19 11.41
C GLY A 306 -18.48 -5.69 11.55
N LEU A 307 -17.46 -4.93 11.98
CA LEU A 307 -17.58 -3.50 12.15
C LEU A 307 -17.54 -2.73 10.81
N PHE A 308 -16.50 -2.91 10.01
CA PHE A 308 -16.23 -2.04 8.87
C PHE A 308 -17.00 -2.41 7.61
N ASN A 309 -17.59 -3.60 7.54
CA ASN A 309 -18.39 -4.07 6.40
C ASN A 309 -19.91 -4.22 6.72
N SER A 310 -20.32 -3.73 7.91
CA SER A 310 -21.73 -3.65 8.29
C SER A 310 -22.42 -2.37 7.80
#